data_92bf267b25a5afa696df03c4cdeb1f44
#
_entry.id   92bf267b25a5afa696df03c4cdeb1f44
#
_cell.length_a   1.000
_cell.length_b   1.000
_cell.length_c   1.000
_cell.angle_alpha   90.00
_cell.angle_beta   90.00
_cell.angle_gamma   90.00
#
_symmetry.space_group_name_H-M   'P 1'
#
loop_
_entity.id
_entity.type
_entity.pdbx_description
1 polymer ?
#
loop_
_entity_poly.entity_id
_entity_poly.type
_entity_poly.pdbx_seq_one_letter_code
_entity_poly.pdbx_strand_id
1 'polypeptide(L)'
;MIRLLLIVFLAGRPGAAEAQDLDPAAVQVLAGPCASCHGPDGRSPGAIPSIAGLPEATAAERMLAFRDGADPAATIMPRLMKGYDEAQIRALAHWFAEIGS
;
A
#
# COMPACT_ATOMS: atom_id res chain seq x y z
N MET A 1 40.54 3.79 41.37
CA MET A 1 39.44 4.59 40.80
C MET A 1 39.04 3.96 39.48
N ILE A 2 37.99 3.18 39.51
CA ILE A 2 37.46 2.50 38.32
C ILE A 2 36.40 3.43 37.71
N ARG A 3 36.68 4.00 36.54
CA ARG A 3 35.71 4.76 35.79
C ARG A 3 34.79 3.76 35.07
N LEU A 4 33.57 3.64 35.55
CA LEU A 4 32.52 2.92 34.91
C LEU A 4 32.08 3.71 33.66
N LEU A 5 32.45 3.25 32.47
CA LEU A 5 31.92 3.76 31.22
C LEU A 5 30.50 3.20 31.08
N LEU A 6 29.50 4.03 31.27
CA LEU A 6 28.13 3.73 30.88
C LEU A 6 28.04 3.77 29.36
N ILE A 7 28.06 2.61 28.73
CA ILE A 7 27.73 2.49 27.32
C ILE A 7 26.20 2.52 27.25
N VAL A 8 25.65 3.66 26.87
CA VAL A 8 24.24 3.79 26.54
C VAL A 8 24.05 3.16 25.18
N PHE A 9 23.53 1.95 25.15
CA PHE A 9 23.02 1.35 23.92
C PHE A 9 21.75 2.11 23.53
N LEU A 10 21.86 3.04 22.57
CA LEU A 10 20.69 3.52 21.85
C LEU A 10 20.22 2.37 20.94
N ALA A 11 19.29 1.58 21.45
CA ALA A 11 18.57 0.63 20.62
C ALA A 11 17.65 1.44 19.68
N GLY A 12 18.10 1.67 18.44
CA GLY A 12 17.24 2.15 17.39
C GLY A 12 16.07 1.19 17.25
N ARG A 13 14.86 1.70 17.24
CA ARG A 13 13.66 0.87 16.98
C ARG A 13 13.60 0.57 15.49
N PRO A 14 13.84 -0.67 15.03
CA PRO A 14 13.60 -1.02 13.63
C PRO A 14 12.09 -1.12 13.40
N GLY A 15 11.58 -0.50 12.35
CA GLY A 15 10.34 -0.91 11.74
C GLY A 15 9.21 0.11 11.63
N ALA A 16 9.10 1.16 12.47
CA ALA A 16 7.96 2.08 12.39
C ALA A 16 8.11 3.16 11.31
N ALA A 17 9.35 3.51 10.90
CA ALA A 17 9.62 4.52 9.88
C ALA A 17 9.65 3.92 8.46
N GLU A 18 9.98 2.64 8.31
CA GLU A 18 10.15 1.98 7.01
C GLU A 18 8.82 1.69 6.32
N ALA A 19 7.74 1.51 7.07
CA ALA A 19 6.42 1.20 6.55
C ALA A 19 5.76 2.36 5.78
N GLN A 20 6.26 3.61 5.92
CA GLN A 20 5.67 4.80 5.31
C GLN A 20 6.51 5.39 4.18
N ASP A 21 7.76 4.94 4.00
CA ASP A 21 8.73 5.53 3.10
C ASP A 21 9.11 4.58 1.95
N LEU A 22 8.10 4.00 1.29
CA LEU A 22 8.34 3.31 0.05
C LEU A 22 8.69 4.33 -1.04
N ASP A 23 9.82 4.12 -1.71
CA ASP A 23 10.26 4.92 -2.85
C ASP A 23 9.12 4.99 -3.89
N PRO A 24 8.74 6.18 -4.37
CA PRO A 24 7.75 6.32 -5.43
C PRO A 24 7.99 5.45 -6.66
N ALA A 25 9.24 5.25 -7.07
CA ALA A 25 9.57 4.37 -8.18
C ALA A 25 9.23 2.90 -7.86
N ALA A 26 9.43 2.46 -6.63
CA ALA A 26 9.04 1.13 -6.17
C ALA A 26 7.51 0.98 -6.13
N VAL A 27 6.80 2.00 -5.68
CA VAL A 27 5.33 1.99 -5.65
C VAL A 27 4.76 1.94 -7.06
N GLN A 28 5.35 2.65 -8.01
CA GLN A 28 4.95 2.59 -9.41
C GLN A 28 5.04 1.17 -9.97
N VAL A 29 6.07 0.43 -9.62
CA VAL A 29 6.21 -0.99 -10.01
C VAL A 29 5.11 -1.84 -9.37
N LEU A 30 4.83 -1.63 -8.09
CA LEU A 30 3.76 -2.33 -7.39
C LEU A 30 2.37 -2.03 -7.99
N ALA A 31 2.16 -0.82 -8.48
CA ALA A 31 0.91 -0.37 -9.10
C ALA A 31 0.71 -0.92 -10.52
N GLY A 32 1.75 -1.39 -11.17
CA GLY A 32 1.69 -1.88 -12.55
C GLY A 32 0.60 -2.90 -12.80
N PRO A 33 0.48 -3.98 -12.01
CA PRO A 33 -0.58 -4.98 -12.19
C PRO A 33 -2.00 -4.43 -12.06
N CYS A 34 -2.20 -3.39 -11.28
CA CYS A 34 -3.50 -2.74 -11.11
C CYS A 34 -4.02 -2.16 -12.43
N ALA A 35 -3.15 -1.54 -13.19
CA ALA A 35 -3.47 -0.92 -14.47
C ALA A 35 -3.96 -1.94 -15.52
N SER A 36 -3.59 -3.21 -15.42
CA SER A 36 -4.03 -4.26 -16.33
C SER A 36 -5.55 -4.41 -16.38
N CYS A 37 -6.23 -4.16 -15.27
CA CYS A 37 -7.68 -4.26 -15.17
C CYS A 37 -8.35 -2.91 -14.91
N HIS A 38 -7.76 -2.07 -14.07
CA HIS A 38 -8.31 -0.77 -13.68
C HIS A 38 -7.97 0.36 -14.66
N GLY A 39 -7.24 0.06 -15.72
CA GLY A 39 -6.91 1.01 -16.77
C GLY A 39 -5.63 1.83 -16.50
N PRO A 40 -5.14 2.55 -17.51
CA PRO A 40 -3.96 3.40 -17.38
C PRO A 40 -4.11 4.39 -16.23
N ASP A 41 -3.10 4.47 -15.37
CA ASP A 41 -3.12 5.31 -14.15
C ASP A 41 -4.33 5.04 -13.23
N GLY A 42 -4.95 3.87 -13.33
CA GLY A 42 -6.15 3.55 -12.56
C GLY A 42 -7.43 4.18 -13.08
N ARG A 43 -7.42 4.73 -14.29
CA ARG A 43 -8.60 5.26 -14.97
C ARG A 43 -9.17 4.20 -15.89
N SER A 44 -10.25 3.56 -15.46
CA SER A 44 -10.84 2.46 -16.21
C SER A 44 -11.61 2.96 -17.43
N PRO A 45 -11.39 2.32 -18.61
CA PRO A 45 -12.21 2.60 -19.80
C PRO A 45 -13.51 1.81 -19.84
N GLY A 46 -13.75 0.91 -18.91
CA GLY A 46 -14.86 -0.05 -18.99
C GLY A 46 -15.53 -0.34 -17.64
N ALA A 47 -16.03 -1.57 -17.51
CA ALA A 47 -16.86 -2.01 -16.39
C ALA A 47 -16.10 -2.17 -15.07
N ILE A 48 -14.77 -2.39 -15.10
CA ILE A 48 -13.96 -2.46 -13.89
C ILE A 48 -13.81 -1.05 -13.34
N PRO A 49 -14.03 -0.82 -12.03
CA PRO A 49 -14.09 0.53 -11.51
C PRO A 49 -12.72 1.24 -11.58
N SER A 50 -12.75 2.54 -11.81
CA SER A 50 -11.58 3.40 -11.69
C SER A 50 -11.13 3.49 -10.24
N ILE A 51 -9.82 3.54 -10.03
CA ILE A 51 -9.19 3.67 -8.70
C ILE A 51 -8.37 4.96 -8.57
N ALA A 52 -8.15 5.68 -9.67
CA ALA A 52 -7.52 6.99 -9.63
C ALA A 52 -8.41 7.99 -8.87
N GLY A 53 -7.79 8.77 -7.99
CA GLY A 53 -8.48 9.82 -7.25
C GLY A 53 -9.40 9.37 -6.13
N LEU A 54 -9.42 8.07 -5.81
CA LEU A 54 -10.15 7.60 -4.63
C LEU A 54 -9.52 8.20 -3.36
N PRO A 55 -10.34 8.56 -2.35
CA PRO A 55 -9.81 8.96 -1.06
C PRO A 55 -8.87 7.89 -0.49
N GLU A 56 -7.69 8.29 -0.07
CA GLU A 56 -6.64 7.37 0.36
C GLU A 56 -7.10 6.40 1.45
N ALA A 57 -7.77 6.91 2.48
CA ALA A 57 -8.26 6.08 3.58
C ALA A 57 -9.28 5.04 3.10
N THR A 58 -10.18 5.42 2.21
CA THR A 58 -11.19 4.52 1.63
C THR A 58 -10.53 3.44 0.78
N ALA A 59 -9.58 3.81 -0.06
CA ALA A 59 -8.86 2.86 -0.90
C ALA A 59 -8.05 1.86 -0.07
N ALA A 60 -7.35 2.33 0.95
CA ALA A 60 -6.59 1.46 1.85
C ALA A 60 -7.51 0.48 2.59
N GLU A 61 -8.62 0.96 3.15
CA GLU A 61 -9.60 0.13 3.85
C GLU A 61 -10.17 -0.96 2.95
N ARG A 62 -10.55 -0.62 1.72
CA ARG A 62 -11.08 -1.60 0.77
C ARG A 62 -10.06 -2.64 0.36
N MET A 63 -8.83 -2.24 0.06
CA MET A 63 -7.77 -3.18 -0.30
C MET A 63 -7.41 -4.12 0.86
N LEU A 64 -7.36 -3.62 2.09
CA LEU A 64 -7.16 -4.45 3.28
C LEU A 64 -8.32 -5.41 3.51
N ALA A 65 -9.55 -4.97 3.30
CA ALA A 65 -10.74 -5.83 3.38
C ALA A 65 -10.70 -6.95 2.34
N PHE A 66 -10.28 -6.69 1.12
CA PHE A 66 -10.07 -7.72 0.11
C PHE A 66 -9.01 -8.73 0.55
N ARG A 67 -7.88 -8.26 1.06
CA ARG A 67 -6.81 -9.13 1.56
C ARG A 67 -7.31 -10.05 2.68
N ASP A 68 -8.14 -9.53 3.56
CA ASP A 68 -8.68 -10.24 4.71
C ASP A 68 -9.88 -11.14 4.36
N GLY A 69 -10.33 -11.12 3.11
CA GLY A 69 -11.47 -11.93 2.66
C GLY A 69 -12.82 -11.44 3.20
N ALA A 70 -12.92 -10.15 3.54
CA ALA A 70 -14.14 -9.58 4.14
C ALA A 70 -15.27 -9.32 3.13
N ASP A 71 -14.98 -9.35 1.84
CA ASP A 71 -15.97 -9.18 0.79
C ASP A 71 -16.23 -10.52 0.06
N PRO A 72 -17.31 -11.25 0.39
CA PRO A 72 -17.57 -12.56 -0.20
C PRO A 72 -17.97 -12.49 -1.67
N ALA A 73 -18.38 -11.33 -2.18
CA ALA A 73 -18.73 -11.14 -3.59
C ALA A 73 -17.49 -10.92 -4.49
N ALA A 74 -16.36 -10.52 -3.91
CA ALA A 74 -15.13 -10.30 -4.65
C ALA A 74 -14.41 -11.62 -4.94
N THR A 75 -13.92 -11.80 -6.16
CA THR A 75 -13.25 -13.03 -6.60
C THR A 75 -11.78 -12.83 -6.91
N ILE A 76 -11.42 -11.78 -7.62
CA ILE A 76 -10.05 -11.52 -8.10
C ILE A 76 -9.26 -10.70 -7.09
N MET A 77 -9.82 -9.59 -6.61
CA MET A 77 -9.11 -8.68 -5.72
C MET A 77 -8.59 -9.33 -4.44
N PRO A 78 -9.30 -10.25 -3.77
CA PRO A 78 -8.75 -10.95 -2.62
C PRO A 78 -7.48 -11.74 -2.93
N ARG A 79 -7.40 -12.33 -4.10
CA ARG A 79 -6.22 -13.09 -4.54
C ARG A 79 -5.03 -12.18 -4.81
N LEU A 80 -5.27 -11.04 -5.45
CA LEU A 80 -4.23 -10.07 -5.73
C LEU A 80 -3.70 -9.42 -4.45
N MET A 81 -4.59 -9.02 -3.56
CA MET A 81 -4.20 -8.31 -2.33
C MET A 81 -3.41 -9.17 -1.35
N LYS A 82 -3.50 -10.48 -1.42
CA LYS A 82 -2.65 -11.38 -0.64
C LYS A 82 -1.17 -11.31 -1.01
N GLY A 83 -0.84 -10.79 -2.17
CA GLY A 83 0.53 -10.55 -2.60
C GLY A 83 1.17 -9.28 -2.04
N TYR A 84 0.43 -8.46 -1.30
CA TYR A 84 0.89 -7.19 -0.76
C TYR A 84 0.79 -7.17 0.77
N ASP A 85 1.77 -6.58 1.42
CA ASP A 85 1.69 -6.28 2.84
C ASP A 85 0.92 -4.98 3.11
N GLU A 86 0.66 -4.69 4.38
CA GLU A 86 -0.11 -3.51 4.75
C GLU A 86 0.58 -2.20 4.32
N ALA A 87 1.90 -2.11 4.46
CA ALA A 87 2.65 -0.94 4.06
C ALA A 87 2.57 -0.69 2.54
N GLN A 88 2.67 -1.73 1.75
CA GLN A 88 2.51 -1.66 0.29
C GLN A 88 1.09 -1.26 -0.11
N ILE A 89 0.08 -1.80 0.55
CA ILE A 89 -1.32 -1.44 0.31
C ILE A 89 -1.57 0.03 0.62
N ARG A 90 -1.05 0.54 1.74
CA ARG A 90 -1.19 1.95 2.10
C ARG A 90 -0.45 2.86 1.12
N ALA A 91 0.72 2.45 0.66
CA ALA A 91 1.48 3.18 -0.36
C ALA A 91 0.75 3.20 -1.71
N LEU A 92 0.11 2.11 -2.11
CA LEU A 92 -0.71 2.06 -3.31
C LEU A 92 -1.95 2.95 -3.20
N ALA A 93 -2.61 2.96 -2.04
CA ALA A 93 -3.74 3.83 -1.79
C ALA A 93 -3.36 5.32 -1.92
N HIS A 94 -2.23 5.69 -1.37
CA HIS A 94 -1.66 7.03 -1.51
C HIS A 94 -1.33 7.36 -2.97
N TRP A 95 -0.66 6.46 -3.66
CA TRP A 95 -0.27 6.61 -5.05
C TRP A 95 -1.46 6.94 -5.96
N PHE A 96 -2.52 6.15 -5.88
CA PHE A 96 -3.71 6.37 -6.71
C PHE A 96 -4.51 7.60 -6.28
N ALA A 97 -4.54 7.94 -5.00
CA ALA A 97 -5.18 9.16 -4.51
C ALA A 97 -4.52 10.42 -5.10
N GLU A 98 -3.19 10.42 -5.22
CA GLU A 98 -2.42 11.57 -5.76
C GLU A 98 -2.54 11.72 -7.28
N ILE A 99 -2.89 10.68 -8.01
CA ILE A 99 -3.09 10.78 -9.46
C ILE A 99 -4.27 11.69 -9.81
N GLY A 100 -5.27 11.74 -8.96
CA GLY A 100 -6.49 12.48 -9.22
C GLY A 100 -7.44 11.74 -10.16
N SER A 101 -8.66 12.14 -10.17
CA SER A 101 -9.72 11.56 -11.00
C SER A 101 -9.75 12.10 -12.42
#